data_07f1ff37bedf5cd0d08efb8c9768504d
#
_entry.id   07f1ff37bedf5cd0d08efb8c9768504d
#
_cell.length_a   1.000
_cell.length_b   1.000
_cell.length_c   1.000
_cell.angle_alpha   90.00
_cell.angle_beta   90.00
_cell.angle_gamma   90.00
#
_symmetry.space_group_name_H-M   'P 1'
#
loop_
_entity.id
_entity.type
_entity.pdbx_description
1 polymer ?
#
loop_
_entity_poly.entity_id
_entity_poly.type
_entity_poly.pdbx_seq_one_letter_code
_entity_poly.pdbx_strand_id
1 'polypeptide(L)'
;MAGWHRSLSERLPLGRFHEISLSTGDLAASIGFWREQGWTQAQVRPVWPHPYAALSYGALVIGLHEYRFPSPSVTCVHPDIAIALEEHRDAGMVIAFAKTGPDLFNEFGFRDPAGQMVTLLESITHDALPTSDRAFFSLPSPDPELSLRFWELLGAVPDGAAPEDWPCTRRTADGLPFAIHREDDHDGPAIVRTLSGGSVRMQARTVLESPEGVAWVTVDG
;
A
#
# COMPACT_ATOMS: atom_id res chain seq x y z
N MET A 1 20.09 7.89 13.83
CA MET A 1 19.31 6.67 14.23
C MET A 1 18.16 7.14 15.09
N ALA A 2 16.94 7.16 14.56
CA ALA A 2 15.74 7.46 15.35
C ALA A 2 15.47 6.24 16.26
N GLY A 3 15.59 6.43 17.57
CA GLY A 3 15.33 5.38 18.53
C GLY A 3 13.83 5.26 18.77
N TRP A 4 13.22 4.26 18.20
CA TRP A 4 11.85 3.82 18.51
C TRP A 4 11.83 3.23 19.91
N HIS A 5 11.35 3.96 20.93
CA HIS A 5 11.47 3.59 22.34
C HIS A 5 10.22 2.97 22.96
N ARG A 6 9.21 2.56 22.17
CA ARG A 6 8.08 1.83 22.71
C ARG A 6 8.34 0.32 22.73
N SER A 7 7.86 -0.33 23.80
CA SER A 7 7.77 -1.79 23.89
C SER A 7 6.87 -2.32 22.77
N LEU A 8 7.21 -3.45 22.15
CA LEU A 8 6.39 -4.16 21.16
C LEU A 8 4.96 -4.52 21.64
N SER A 9 4.64 -4.23 22.90
CA SER A 9 3.31 -4.43 23.50
C SER A 9 2.31 -3.29 23.16
N GLU A 10 2.77 -2.14 22.65
CA GLU A 10 1.93 -1.01 22.31
C GLU A 10 2.02 -0.72 20.81
N ARG A 11 1.18 -1.41 20.04
CA ARG A 11 1.05 -1.18 18.60
C ARG A 11 0.45 0.18 18.34
N LEU A 12 0.95 0.85 17.28
CA LEU A 12 0.36 2.09 16.80
C LEU A 12 -0.81 1.79 15.87
N PRO A 13 -1.93 2.50 16.01
CA PRO A 13 -3.10 2.25 15.18
C PRO A 13 -2.85 2.73 13.74
N LEU A 14 -2.87 1.81 12.78
CA LEU A 14 -2.93 2.14 11.34
C LEU A 14 -4.37 2.39 10.89
N GLY A 15 -5.34 1.79 11.57
CA GLY A 15 -6.70 1.69 11.08
C GLY A 15 -6.84 0.59 10.03
N ARG A 16 -7.85 0.64 9.19
CA ARG A 16 -8.09 -0.38 8.16
C ARG A 16 -7.44 0.02 6.84
N PHE A 17 -6.74 -0.90 6.19
CA PHE A 17 -6.25 -0.70 4.82
C PHE A 17 -7.40 -0.25 3.91
N HIS A 18 -7.12 0.77 3.11
CA HIS A 18 -8.06 1.36 2.18
C HIS A 18 -7.62 1.15 0.74
N GLU A 19 -6.44 1.67 0.37
CA GLU A 19 -5.91 1.58 -0.99
C GLU A 19 -4.39 1.78 -1.03
N ILE A 20 -3.79 1.40 -2.13
CA ILE A 20 -2.49 1.92 -2.56
C ILE A 20 -2.77 3.13 -3.44
N SER A 21 -2.52 4.32 -2.91
CA SER A 21 -2.75 5.57 -3.65
C SER A 21 -1.60 5.82 -4.63
N LEU A 22 -1.95 6.00 -5.90
CA LEU A 22 -1.02 6.23 -7.02
C LEU A 22 -1.27 7.60 -7.65
N SER A 23 -0.19 8.39 -7.81
CA SER A 23 -0.22 9.65 -8.55
C SER A 23 -0.12 9.36 -10.05
N THR A 24 -1.03 9.86 -10.85
CA THR A 24 -0.99 9.73 -12.32
C THR A 24 -1.05 11.08 -13.01
N GLY A 25 -0.47 11.16 -14.20
CA GLY A 25 -0.59 12.33 -15.09
C GLY A 25 -1.71 12.19 -16.12
N ASP A 26 -2.28 10.97 -16.27
CA ASP A 26 -3.38 10.66 -17.21
C ASP A 26 -4.25 9.57 -16.60
N LEU A 27 -5.34 9.98 -15.97
CA LEU A 27 -6.25 9.07 -15.28
C LEU A 27 -6.90 8.06 -16.23
N ALA A 28 -7.20 8.47 -17.46
CA ALA A 28 -7.85 7.60 -18.44
C ALA A 28 -6.90 6.49 -18.92
N ALA A 29 -5.65 6.82 -19.21
CA ALA A 29 -4.62 5.85 -19.59
C ALA A 29 -4.36 4.85 -18.44
N SER A 30 -4.26 5.35 -17.21
CA SER A 30 -4.06 4.50 -16.01
C SER A 30 -5.22 3.52 -15.80
N ILE A 31 -6.46 4.00 -15.87
CA ILE A 31 -7.65 3.12 -15.78
C ILE A 31 -7.61 2.06 -16.88
N GLY A 32 -7.27 2.44 -18.12
CA GLY A 32 -7.13 1.51 -19.25
C GLY A 32 -6.13 0.40 -18.95
N PHE A 33 -4.92 0.76 -18.55
CA PHE A 33 -3.86 -0.19 -18.22
C PHE A 33 -4.32 -1.20 -17.16
N TRP A 34 -4.82 -0.73 -16.01
CA TRP A 34 -5.19 -1.61 -14.92
C TRP A 34 -6.39 -2.51 -15.25
N ARG A 35 -7.36 -2.01 -16.03
CA ARG A 35 -8.49 -2.83 -16.51
C ARG A 35 -8.05 -3.94 -17.46
N GLU A 36 -7.07 -3.69 -18.33
CA GLU A 36 -6.47 -4.73 -19.20
C GLU A 36 -5.78 -5.82 -18.37
N GLN A 37 -5.28 -5.48 -17.18
CA GLN A 37 -4.71 -6.46 -16.23
C GLN A 37 -5.77 -7.17 -15.37
N GLY A 38 -7.06 -6.95 -15.62
CA GLY A 38 -8.16 -7.62 -14.94
C GLY A 38 -8.67 -6.92 -13.66
N TRP A 39 -8.24 -5.67 -13.41
CA TRP A 39 -8.76 -4.88 -12.30
C TRP A 39 -10.17 -4.38 -12.57
N THR A 40 -11.00 -4.35 -11.53
CA THR A 40 -12.39 -3.89 -11.60
C THR A 40 -12.52 -2.51 -10.99
N GLN A 41 -13.09 -1.57 -11.75
CA GLN A 41 -13.32 -0.21 -11.26
C GLN A 41 -14.48 -0.18 -10.27
N ALA A 42 -14.27 0.52 -9.14
CA ALA A 42 -15.25 0.74 -8.10
C ALA A 42 -15.95 2.10 -8.24
N GLN A 43 -17.06 2.26 -7.53
CA GLN A 43 -17.68 3.58 -7.37
C GLN A 43 -16.86 4.41 -6.38
N VAL A 44 -16.68 5.69 -6.69
CA VAL A 44 -15.94 6.64 -5.87
C VAL A 44 -16.85 7.68 -5.26
N ARG A 45 -16.48 8.20 -4.11
CA ARG A 45 -17.16 9.30 -3.42
C ARG A 45 -16.54 10.63 -3.82
N PRO A 46 -17.28 11.71 -3.88
CA PRO A 46 -16.77 13.04 -4.27
C PRO A 46 -16.02 13.71 -3.10
N VAL A 47 -14.98 13.03 -2.60
CA VAL A 47 -14.16 13.50 -1.48
C VAL A 47 -13.02 14.39 -1.98
N TRP A 48 -12.42 14.01 -3.13
CA TRP A 48 -11.24 14.67 -3.65
C TRP A 48 -11.61 15.82 -4.60
N PRO A 49 -10.88 16.96 -4.52
CA PRO A 49 -11.10 18.09 -5.45
C PRO A 49 -10.48 17.87 -6.84
N HIS A 50 -9.81 16.75 -7.06
CA HIS A 50 -9.15 16.36 -8.32
C HIS A 50 -9.75 15.07 -8.88
N PRO A 51 -9.54 14.75 -10.16
CA PRO A 51 -9.99 13.50 -10.76
C PRO A 51 -9.39 12.29 -10.04
N TYR A 52 -10.25 11.32 -9.74
CA TYR A 52 -9.91 10.13 -8.94
C TYR A 52 -10.70 8.92 -9.43
N ALA A 53 -10.05 7.76 -9.43
CA ALA A 53 -10.68 6.46 -9.65
C ALA A 53 -10.11 5.42 -8.71
N ALA A 54 -10.92 4.46 -8.30
CA ALA A 54 -10.49 3.30 -7.52
C ALA A 54 -10.72 2.02 -8.31
N LEU A 55 -9.74 1.11 -8.28
CA LEU A 55 -9.85 -0.20 -8.90
C LEU A 55 -9.41 -1.29 -7.90
N SER A 56 -10.05 -2.45 -7.96
CA SER A 56 -9.75 -3.58 -7.08
C SER A 56 -9.33 -4.83 -7.86
N TYR A 57 -8.41 -5.59 -7.26
CA TYR A 57 -8.00 -6.91 -7.71
C TYR A 57 -7.63 -7.77 -6.49
N GLY A 58 -8.37 -8.85 -6.26
CA GLY A 58 -8.17 -9.67 -5.06
C GLY A 58 -8.35 -8.88 -3.78
N ALA A 59 -7.37 -8.95 -2.89
CA ALA A 59 -7.36 -8.22 -1.61
C ALA A 59 -6.89 -6.76 -1.75
N LEU A 60 -6.38 -6.36 -2.91
CA LEU A 60 -5.83 -5.03 -3.12
C LEU A 60 -6.84 -4.08 -3.76
N VAL A 61 -6.71 -2.82 -3.39
CA VAL A 61 -7.34 -1.69 -4.06
C VAL A 61 -6.25 -0.68 -4.41
N ILE A 62 -6.29 -0.13 -5.63
CA ILE A 62 -5.49 1.03 -6.01
C ILE A 62 -6.41 2.24 -6.16
N GLY A 63 -5.95 3.39 -5.65
CA GLY A 63 -6.56 4.70 -5.86
C GLY A 63 -5.72 5.51 -6.85
N LEU A 64 -6.25 5.79 -8.04
CA LEU A 64 -5.57 6.58 -9.06
C LEU A 64 -5.97 8.05 -8.91
N HIS A 65 -5.00 8.90 -8.59
CA HIS A 65 -5.22 10.33 -8.38
C HIS A 65 -4.52 11.13 -9.48
N GLU A 66 -5.27 11.90 -10.26
CA GLU A 66 -4.68 12.88 -11.18
C GLU A 66 -4.23 14.13 -10.40
N TYR A 67 -3.29 13.88 -9.49
CA TYR A 67 -2.73 14.86 -8.58
C TYR A 67 -1.32 14.42 -8.14
N ARG A 68 -0.40 15.38 -7.98
CA ARG A 68 0.98 15.09 -7.56
C ARG A 68 1.11 14.99 -6.05
N PHE A 69 1.57 13.83 -5.58
CA PHE A 69 1.95 13.57 -4.19
C PHE A 69 3.05 12.49 -4.17
N PRO A 70 3.71 12.25 -3.01
CA PRO A 70 4.65 11.14 -2.86
C PRO A 70 3.95 9.79 -3.08
N SER A 71 4.21 9.17 -4.22
CA SER A 71 3.55 7.95 -4.72
C SER A 71 4.59 6.85 -4.93
N PRO A 72 4.21 5.58 -4.69
CA PRO A 72 2.93 5.14 -4.11
C PRO A 72 2.79 5.49 -2.63
N SER A 73 1.55 5.54 -2.11
CA SER A 73 1.26 5.67 -0.68
C SER A 73 0.39 4.51 -0.21
N VAL A 74 0.79 3.86 0.88
CA VAL A 74 -0.10 2.93 1.60
C VAL A 74 -1.10 3.76 2.38
N THR A 75 -2.38 3.67 2.02
CA THR A 75 -3.42 4.50 2.58
C THR A 75 -4.39 3.67 3.43
N CYS A 76 -4.58 4.09 4.68
CA CYS A 76 -5.46 3.46 5.65
C CYS A 76 -6.55 4.44 6.11
N VAL A 77 -7.69 3.92 6.59
CA VAL A 77 -8.75 4.71 7.20
C VAL A 77 -8.76 4.48 8.69
N HIS A 78 -8.67 5.57 9.46
CA HIS A 78 -8.75 5.55 10.92
C HIS A 78 -9.93 6.41 11.39
N PRO A 79 -10.79 5.91 12.32
CA PRO A 79 -12.01 6.61 12.73
C PRO A 79 -11.74 7.92 13.49
N ASP A 80 -10.56 8.07 14.08
CA ASP A 80 -10.15 9.27 14.80
C ASP A 80 -8.71 9.66 14.43
N ILE A 81 -8.60 10.51 13.42
CA ILE A 81 -7.32 10.99 12.90
C ILE A 81 -6.56 11.84 13.92
N ALA A 82 -7.25 12.60 14.75
CA ALA A 82 -6.61 13.47 15.72
C ALA A 82 -5.92 12.66 16.81
N ILE A 83 -6.58 11.63 17.33
CA ILE A 83 -5.98 10.70 18.31
C ILE A 83 -4.82 9.94 17.68
N ALA A 84 -5.02 9.34 16.51
CA ALA A 84 -3.98 8.60 15.82
C ALA A 84 -2.73 9.47 15.56
N LEU A 85 -2.93 10.73 15.15
CA LEU A 85 -1.82 11.66 14.92
C LEU A 85 -0.99 11.91 16.19
N GLU A 86 -1.65 12.15 17.32
CA GLU A 86 -0.95 12.37 18.59
C GLU A 86 -0.23 11.11 19.07
N GLU A 87 -0.85 9.93 18.97
CA GLU A 87 -0.21 8.66 19.32
C GLU A 87 1.04 8.38 18.48
N HIS A 88 1.00 8.67 17.18
CA HIS A 88 2.16 8.54 16.31
C HIS A 88 3.28 9.54 16.67
N ARG A 89 2.93 10.79 17.01
CA ARG A 89 3.89 11.79 17.50
C ARG A 89 4.53 11.38 18.81
N ASP A 90 3.74 10.92 19.77
CA ASP A 90 4.21 10.45 21.08
C ASP A 90 5.13 9.24 20.96
N ALA A 91 4.94 8.40 19.93
CA ALA A 91 5.83 7.31 19.61
C ALA A 91 7.13 7.75 18.91
N GLY A 92 7.31 9.05 18.66
CA GLY A 92 8.49 9.60 17.99
C GLY A 92 8.46 9.47 16.47
N MET A 93 7.29 9.24 15.86
CA MET A 93 7.16 9.25 14.40
C MET A 93 7.35 10.65 13.82
N VAL A 94 8.14 10.76 12.76
CA VAL A 94 8.27 12.00 12.01
C VAL A 94 7.09 12.11 11.05
N ILE A 95 6.17 13.01 11.37
CA ILE A 95 4.99 13.29 10.53
C ILE A 95 5.43 14.12 9.32
N ALA A 96 5.20 13.58 8.12
CA ALA A 96 5.56 14.22 6.86
C ALA A 96 4.59 15.36 6.50
N PHE A 97 3.31 15.18 6.78
CA PHE A 97 2.27 16.18 6.67
C PHE A 97 1.10 15.85 7.61
N ALA A 98 0.34 16.86 7.99
CA ALA A 98 -0.94 16.70 8.68
C ALA A 98 -1.89 17.82 8.26
N LYS A 99 -3.12 17.43 7.96
CA LYS A 99 -4.23 18.32 7.63
C LYS A 99 -5.42 17.91 8.52
N THR A 100 -5.68 18.68 9.55
CA THR A 100 -6.69 18.39 10.54
C THR A 100 -7.47 19.66 10.88
N GLY A 101 -8.78 19.53 11.07
CA GLY A 101 -9.65 20.63 11.42
C GLY A 101 -11.13 20.29 11.24
N PRO A 102 -12.05 21.06 11.84
CA PRO A 102 -13.47 20.72 11.85
C PRO A 102 -14.14 20.77 10.47
N ASP A 103 -13.61 21.58 9.54
CA ASP A 103 -14.17 21.76 8.20
C ASP A 103 -13.26 21.20 7.10
N LEU A 104 -12.33 20.31 7.47
CA LEU A 104 -11.38 19.71 6.55
C LEU A 104 -11.61 18.20 6.46
N PHE A 105 -11.29 17.61 5.32
CA PHE A 105 -11.05 16.17 5.24
C PHE A 105 -9.74 15.88 5.95
N ASN A 106 -9.84 15.20 7.12
CA ASN A 106 -8.71 15.02 8.01
C ASN A 106 -7.82 13.88 7.50
N GLU A 107 -6.52 14.18 7.44
CA GLU A 107 -5.49 13.24 6.99
C GLU A 107 -4.13 13.58 7.59
N PHE A 108 -3.27 12.57 7.75
CA PHE A 108 -1.84 12.79 7.99
C PHE A 108 -1.02 11.66 7.37
N GLY A 109 0.27 11.91 7.18
CA GLY A 109 1.16 10.90 6.63
C GLY A 109 2.56 10.97 7.22
N PHE A 110 3.23 9.83 7.16
CA PHE A 110 4.61 9.63 7.59
C PHE A 110 5.32 8.67 6.61
N ARG A 111 6.61 8.48 6.80
CA ARG A 111 7.38 7.54 5.96
C ARG A 111 7.89 6.38 6.79
N ASP A 112 7.91 5.20 6.17
CA ASP A 112 8.65 4.07 6.69
C ASP A 112 10.18 4.27 6.52
N PRO A 113 11.02 3.40 7.09
CA PRO A 113 12.47 3.51 6.98
C PRO A 113 13.03 3.45 5.55
N ALA A 114 12.30 2.84 4.62
CA ALA A 114 12.66 2.80 3.20
C ALA A 114 12.17 4.04 2.41
N GLY A 115 11.46 4.97 3.10
CA GLY A 115 10.93 6.18 2.48
C GLY A 115 9.52 6.00 1.89
N GLN A 116 8.90 4.82 2.03
CA GLN A 116 7.54 4.56 1.58
C GLN A 116 6.54 5.46 2.34
N MET A 117 5.68 6.15 1.61
CA MET A 117 4.64 6.98 2.23
C MET A 117 3.52 6.10 2.79
N VAL A 118 3.10 6.42 4.01
CA VAL A 118 1.91 5.87 4.67
C VAL A 118 1.00 7.04 5.01
N THR A 119 -0.28 6.94 4.64
CA THR A 119 -1.28 7.99 4.84
C THR A 119 -2.48 7.44 5.62
N LEU A 120 -2.95 8.16 6.61
CA LEU A 120 -4.18 7.86 7.32
C LEU A 120 -5.24 8.91 6.97
N LEU A 121 -6.45 8.42 6.62
CA LEU A 121 -7.62 9.22 6.26
C LEU A 121 -8.74 9.03 7.28
N GLU A 122 -9.57 10.04 7.47
CA GLU A 122 -10.73 9.96 8.38
C GLU A 122 -11.88 9.08 7.85
N SER A 123 -12.00 8.91 6.54
CA SER A 123 -13.08 8.12 5.95
C SER A 123 -12.74 7.50 4.60
N ILE A 124 -13.54 6.51 4.20
CA ILE A 124 -13.41 5.83 2.90
C ILE A 124 -13.79 6.75 1.74
N THR A 125 -13.07 6.60 0.63
CA THR A 125 -13.23 7.41 -0.59
C THR A 125 -13.85 6.65 -1.76
N HIS A 126 -14.04 5.32 -1.60
CA HIS A 126 -14.63 4.43 -2.59
C HIS A 126 -15.37 3.26 -1.93
N ASP A 127 -16.17 2.55 -2.72
CA ASP A 127 -16.94 1.37 -2.28
C ASP A 127 -16.33 0.04 -2.78
N ALA A 128 -15.02 0.01 -3.08
CA ALA A 128 -14.34 -1.21 -3.47
C ALA A 128 -14.35 -2.24 -2.33
N LEU A 129 -14.64 -3.50 -2.69
CA LEU A 129 -14.64 -4.63 -1.75
C LEU A 129 -13.54 -5.61 -2.18
N PRO A 130 -12.45 -5.72 -1.43
CA PRO A 130 -11.45 -6.76 -1.66
C PRO A 130 -12.07 -8.15 -1.49
N THR A 131 -11.72 -9.09 -2.37
CA THR A 131 -12.40 -10.39 -2.42
C THR A 131 -11.52 -11.62 -2.19
N SER A 132 -10.21 -11.56 -2.43
CA SER A 132 -9.30 -12.72 -2.28
C SER A 132 -7.83 -12.32 -2.24
N ASP A 133 -6.98 -13.18 -1.67
CA ASP A 133 -5.54 -12.95 -1.46
C ASP A 133 -4.67 -13.36 -2.68
N ARG A 134 -5.09 -12.99 -3.88
CA ARG A 134 -4.35 -13.34 -5.10
C ARG A 134 -3.24 -12.37 -5.47
N ALA A 135 -3.13 -11.27 -4.75
CA ALA A 135 -2.11 -10.26 -4.99
C ALA A 135 -1.64 -9.66 -3.66
N PHE A 136 -0.42 -9.19 -3.64
CA PHE A 136 0.14 -8.42 -2.54
C PHE A 136 0.97 -7.25 -3.05
N PHE A 137 1.10 -6.20 -2.23
CA PHE A 137 1.93 -5.06 -2.56
C PHE A 137 3.35 -5.30 -2.04
N SER A 138 4.35 -5.25 -2.91
CA SER A 138 5.75 -5.50 -2.56
C SER A 138 6.54 -4.19 -2.54
N LEU A 139 7.14 -3.91 -1.39
CA LEU A 139 7.87 -2.69 -1.10
C LEU A 139 9.38 -2.96 -1.15
N PRO A 140 10.15 -2.18 -1.92
CA PRO A 140 11.60 -2.25 -1.89
C PRO A 140 12.15 -1.70 -0.58
N SER A 141 13.23 -2.28 -0.08
CA SER A 141 13.92 -1.75 1.09
C SER A 141 15.43 -1.99 1.01
N PRO A 142 16.26 -0.98 1.27
CA PRO A 142 17.70 -1.15 1.42
C PRO A 142 18.05 -1.91 2.71
N ASP A 143 17.18 -1.87 3.72
CA ASP A 143 17.28 -2.61 4.98
C ASP A 143 15.95 -3.28 5.32
N PRO A 144 15.67 -4.48 4.78
CA PRO A 144 14.43 -5.20 5.01
C PRO A 144 14.13 -5.49 6.48
N GLU A 145 15.16 -5.73 7.32
CA GLU A 145 14.97 -6.00 8.74
C GLU A 145 14.47 -4.77 9.48
N LEU A 146 15.00 -3.60 9.16
CA LEU A 146 14.56 -2.34 9.75
C LEU A 146 13.12 -2.02 9.32
N SER A 147 12.79 -2.18 8.04
CA SER A 147 11.44 -2.00 7.53
C SER A 147 10.45 -2.98 8.18
N LEU A 148 10.80 -4.25 8.31
CA LEU A 148 9.94 -5.24 8.96
C LEU A 148 9.63 -4.87 10.41
N ARG A 149 10.65 -4.47 11.20
CA ARG A 149 10.44 -4.02 12.60
C ARG A 149 9.53 -2.81 12.70
N PHE A 150 9.67 -1.88 11.77
CA PHE A 150 8.78 -0.72 11.68
C PHE A 150 7.32 -1.13 11.42
N TRP A 151 7.09 -1.99 10.42
CA TRP A 151 5.75 -2.46 10.11
C TRP A 151 5.15 -3.35 11.22
N GLU A 152 5.97 -4.10 11.96
CA GLU A 152 5.53 -4.84 13.16
C GLU A 152 5.06 -3.91 14.28
N LEU A 153 5.70 -2.75 14.47
CA LEU A 153 5.23 -1.70 15.37
C LEU A 153 3.84 -1.19 14.96
N LEU A 154 3.56 -1.12 13.66
CA LEU A 154 2.26 -0.76 13.08
C LEU A 154 1.27 -1.93 13.03
N GLY A 155 1.58 -3.06 13.65
CA GLY A 155 0.68 -4.20 13.76
C GLY A 155 0.82 -5.27 12.68
N ALA A 156 1.81 -5.17 11.80
CA ALA A 156 2.03 -6.20 10.79
C ALA A 156 2.39 -7.56 11.40
N VAL A 157 1.83 -8.62 10.84
CA VAL A 157 2.08 -10.00 11.23
C VAL A 157 2.51 -10.84 10.03
N PRO A 158 3.23 -11.97 10.24
CA PRO A 158 3.60 -12.86 9.14
C PRO A 158 2.39 -13.33 8.32
N ASP A 159 2.54 -13.38 6.99
CA ASP A 159 1.51 -13.80 6.04
C ASP A 159 2.07 -14.72 4.97
N GLY A 160 1.97 -16.03 5.18
CA GLY A 160 2.34 -17.05 4.20
C GLY A 160 3.81 -17.07 3.79
N ALA A 161 4.11 -17.92 2.79
CA ALA A 161 5.42 -18.02 2.18
C ALA A 161 5.57 -17.07 0.98
N ALA A 162 6.81 -16.68 0.70
CA ALA A 162 7.14 -15.97 -0.53
C ALA A 162 6.97 -16.90 -1.74
N PRO A 163 6.52 -16.38 -2.90
CA PRO A 163 6.64 -17.10 -4.17
C PRO A 163 8.11 -17.40 -4.51
N GLU A 164 8.38 -18.53 -5.16
CA GLU A 164 9.75 -18.94 -5.52
C GLU A 164 10.43 -17.87 -6.40
N ASP A 165 9.68 -17.31 -7.34
CA ASP A 165 10.20 -16.34 -8.32
C ASP A 165 10.14 -14.86 -7.81
N TRP A 166 9.75 -14.65 -6.53
CA TRP A 166 9.72 -13.34 -5.92
C TRP A 166 10.25 -13.38 -4.48
N PRO A 167 11.58 -13.31 -4.29
CA PRO A 167 12.18 -13.32 -2.95
C PRO A 167 11.72 -12.11 -2.11
N CYS A 168 10.96 -12.37 -1.06
CA CYS A 168 10.42 -11.32 -0.20
C CYS A 168 10.05 -11.88 1.17
N THR A 169 9.74 -10.98 2.12
CA THR A 169 9.13 -11.36 3.39
C THR A 169 7.69 -10.87 3.42
N ARG A 170 6.74 -11.80 3.38
CA ARG A 170 5.31 -11.51 3.38
C ARG A 170 4.78 -11.15 4.76
N ARG A 171 3.88 -10.16 4.79
CA ARG A 171 3.18 -9.65 5.97
C ARG A 171 1.73 -9.32 5.63
N THR A 172 0.93 -9.17 6.67
CA THR A 172 -0.38 -8.52 6.57
C THR A 172 -0.55 -7.51 7.71
N ALA A 173 -1.15 -6.38 7.42
CA ALA A 173 -1.48 -5.35 8.40
C ALA A 173 -2.87 -4.78 8.08
N ASP A 174 -3.83 -4.96 9.00
CA ASP A 174 -5.17 -4.38 8.92
C ASP A 174 -5.87 -4.55 7.55
N GLY A 175 -5.70 -5.71 6.93
CA GLY A 175 -6.29 -6.06 5.64
C GLY A 175 -5.40 -5.79 4.42
N LEU A 176 -4.22 -5.19 4.57
CA LEU A 176 -3.22 -5.06 3.51
C LEU A 176 -2.33 -6.31 3.43
N PRO A 177 -2.41 -7.12 2.40
CA PRO A 177 -1.38 -8.11 2.11
C PRO A 177 -0.19 -7.41 1.45
N PHE A 178 0.99 -7.46 2.08
CA PHE A 178 2.18 -6.83 1.54
C PHE A 178 3.44 -7.67 1.78
N ALA A 179 4.52 -7.27 1.15
CA ALA A 179 5.84 -7.88 1.32
C ALA A 179 6.93 -6.82 1.32
N ILE A 180 8.04 -7.15 1.96
CA ILE A 180 9.29 -6.39 1.86
C ILE A 180 10.29 -7.22 1.05
N HIS A 181 10.86 -6.64 -0.01
CA HIS A 181 11.94 -7.23 -0.80
C HIS A 181 13.18 -6.33 -0.76
N ARG A 182 14.33 -6.87 -1.17
CA ARG A 182 15.55 -6.08 -1.30
C ARG A 182 15.49 -5.24 -2.57
N GLU A 183 15.97 -4.00 -2.51
CA GLU A 183 16.10 -3.16 -3.71
C GLU A 183 16.96 -3.80 -4.79
N ASP A 184 17.99 -4.58 -4.41
CA ASP A 184 18.85 -5.32 -5.34
C ASP A 184 18.11 -6.41 -6.13
N ASP A 185 17.00 -6.93 -5.61
CA ASP A 185 16.20 -7.98 -6.26
C ASP A 185 15.20 -7.39 -7.27
N HIS A 186 14.70 -6.21 -7.02
CA HIS A 186 13.83 -5.43 -7.88
C HIS A 186 13.85 -3.96 -7.49
N ASP A 187 14.08 -3.10 -8.46
CA ASP A 187 14.09 -1.65 -8.28
C ASP A 187 12.63 -1.12 -8.35
N GLY A 188 12.19 -0.54 -7.24
CA GLY A 188 10.89 0.07 -7.11
C GLY A 188 9.77 -0.82 -6.54
N PRO A 189 8.59 -0.22 -6.27
CA PRO A 189 7.43 -0.91 -5.74
C PRO A 189 6.75 -1.79 -6.80
N ALA A 190 6.15 -2.91 -6.36
CA ALA A 190 5.47 -3.83 -7.25
C ALA A 190 4.14 -4.31 -6.67
N ILE A 191 3.18 -4.60 -7.54
CA ILE A 191 2.02 -5.41 -7.20
C ILE A 191 2.24 -6.79 -7.79
N VAL A 192 2.31 -7.80 -6.93
CA VAL A 192 2.64 -9.18 -7.28
C VAL A 192 1.39 -10.02 -7.24
N ARG A 193 1.03 -10.59 -8.39
CA ARG A 193 -0.08 -11.53 -8.55
C ARG A 193 0.46 -12.96 -8.52
N THR A 194 -0.14 -13.83 -7.70
CA THR A 194 0.13 -15.26 -7.70
C THR A 194 -0.93 -16.01 -8.52
N LEU A 195 -0.50 -16.90 -9.41
CA LEU A 195 -1.38 -17.79 -10.14
C LEU A 195 -1.57 -19.07 -9.33
N SER A 196 -2.81 -19.38 -8.93
CA SER A 196 -3.09 -20.66 -8.26
C SER A 196 -3.07 -21.82 -9.25
N GLY A 197 -2.20 -22.80 -9.00
CA GLY A 197 -2.14 -24.17 -9.46
C GLY A 197 -2.93 -24.55 -10.72
N GLY A 198 -2.36 -24.39 -11.87
CA GLY A 198 -2.79 -25.03 -13.12
C GLY A 198 -1.56 -25.51 -13.87
N SER A 199 -1.58 -26.72 -14.42
CA SER A 199 -0.53 -27.52 -15.02
C SER A 199 0.24 -26.91 -16.21
N VAL A 200 0.36 -25.63 -16.31
CA VAL A 200 1.21 -24.94 -17.27
C VAL A 200 2.23 -24.15 -16.45
N ARG A 201 3.44 -24.72 -16.32
CA ARG A 201 4.60 -23.92 -15.89
C ARG A 201 4.74 -22.76 -16.88
N MET A 202 4.30 -21.57 -16.47
CA MET A 202 4.73 -20.36 -17.15
C MET A 202 6.23 -20.21 -16.86
N GLN A 203 7.05 -20.53 -17.84
CA GLN A 203 8.47 -20.21 -17.79
C GLN A 203 8.60 -18.70 -17.97
N ALA A 204 8.62 -17.99 -16.90
CA ALA A 204 9.13 -16.64 -16.71
C ALA A 204 8.14 -15.72 -16.00
N ARG A 205 8.63 -15.07 -14.97
CA ARG A 205 8.07 -13.87 -14.34
C ARG A 205 7.74 -12.85 -15.43
N THR A 206 6.48 -12.47 -15.55
CA THR A 206 6.07 -11.36 -16.43
C THR A 206 6.04 -10.09 -15.62
N VAL A 207 6.74 -9.07 -16.07
CA VAL A 207 6.75 -7.73 -15.45
C VAL A 207 6.23 -6.73 -16.46
N LEU A 208 5.19 -5.99 -16.10
CA LEU A 208 4.66 -4.85 -16.85
C LEU A 208 4.80 -3.62 -15.98
N GLU A 209 5.23 -2.51 -16.54
CA GLU A 209 5.31 -1.24 -15.84
C GLU A 209 4.02 -0.45 -16.08
N SER A 210 3.39 0.01 -15.00
CA SER A 210 2.22 0.87 -15.08
C SER A 210 2.60 2.31 -15.42
N PRO A 211 1.65 3.14 -15.89
CA PRO A 211 1.89 4.58 -16.13
C PRO A 211 2.40 5.33 -14.88
N GLU A 212 2.16 4.82 -13.68
CA GLU A 212 2.57 5.37 -12.39
C GLU A 212 3.97 4.88 -11.94
N GLY A 213 4.65 4.04 -12.74
CA GLY A 213 5.95 3.47 -12.39
C GLY A 213 5.89 2.36 -11.33
N VAL A 214 4.73 1.72 -11.16
CA VAL A 214 4.56 0.53 -10.31
C VAL A 214 4.59 -0.71 -11.17
N ALA A 215 5.46 -1.66 -10.84
CA ALA A 215 5.51 -2.92 -11.58
C ALA A 215 4.29 -3.80 -11.27
N TRP A 216 3.63 -4.31 -12.33
CA TRP A 216 2.67 -5.40 -12.24
C TRP A 216 3.35 -6.71 -12.57
N VAL A 217 3.46 -7.59 -11.59
CA VAL A 217 4.24 -8.83 -11.68
C VAL A 217 3.33 -10.03 -11.56
N THR A 218 3.49 -10.99 -12.47
CA THR A 218 2.81 -12.29 -12.38
C THR A 218 3.85 -13.37 -12.08
N VAL A 219 3.61 -14.15 -11.03
CA VAL A 219 4.48 -15.26 -10.58
C VAL A 219 3.65 -16.53 -10.38
N ASP A 220 4.30 -17.69 -10.48
CA ASP A 220 3.71 -18.97 -10.11
C ASP A 220 3.63 -19.08 -8.58
N GLY A 221 2.50 -19.55 -8.05
CA GLY A 221 2.22 -19.72 -6.62
C GLY A 221 2.38 -21.16 -6.14
#